data_03ba8fa0de12a3f557032b9cb0abb310
#
_entry.id   03ba8fa0de12a3f557032b9cb0abb310
#
_cell.length_a   1.000
_cell.length_b   1.000
_cell.length_c   1.000
_cell.angle_alpha   90.00
_cell.angle_beta   90.00
_cell.angle_gamma   90.00
#
_symmetry.space_group_name_H-M   'P 1'
#
loop_
_entity.id
_entity.type
_entity.pdbx_description
1 polymer ?
#
loop_
_entity_poly.entity_id
_entity_poly.type
_entity_poly.pdbx_seq_one_letter_code
_entity_poly.pdbx_strand_id
1 'polypeptide(L)' 'AEARRLLELLPPAEQELFRKRYLEGYTAAELGRMYGLPPATVRTRLAKARRYLSQLLMEE' A
#
# COMPACT_ATOMS: atom_id res chain seq x y z
N ALA A 1 11.88 11.39 2.47
CA ALA A 1 11.72 11.50 3.92
C ALA A 1 10.26 11.50 4.33
N GLU A 2 9.43 12.34 3.73
CA GLU A 2 8.01 12.41 4.07
C GLU A 2 7.23 11.17 3.63
N ALA A 3 7.59 10.60 2.48
CA ALA A 3 6.93 9.40 2.00
C ALA A 3 7.13 8.23 2.97
N ARG A 4 8.31 8.13 3.56
CA ARG A 4 8.59 7.08 4.54
C ARG A 4 7.75 7.25 5.81
N ARG A 5 7.58 8.48 6.26
CA ARG A 5 6.76 8.77 7.43
C ARG A 5 5.30 8.39 7.20
N LEU A 6 4.79 8.71 6.02
CA LEU A 6 3.42 8.36 5.67
C LEU A 6 3.23 6.85 5.67
N LEU A 7 4.20 6.11 5.14
CA LEU A 7 4.13 4.65 5.13
C LEU A 7 4.13 4.07 6.53
N GLU A 8 4.86 4.67 7.45
CA GLU A 8 4.92 4.21 8.84
C GLU A 8 3.58 4.32 9.55
N LEU A 9 2.67 5.14 9.05
CA LEU A 9 1.33 5.28 9.63
C LEU A 9 0.41 4.12 9.26
N LEU A 10 0.79 3.32 8.26
CA LEU A 10 0.01 2.17 7.85
C LEU A 10 0.32 0.95 8.74
N PRO A 11 -0.64 0.01 8.88
CA PRO A 11 -0.34 -1.27 9.50
C PRO A 11 0.80 -1.98 8.76
N PRO A 12 1.60 -2.81 9.45
CA PRO A 12 2.79 -3.42 8.81
C PRO A 12 2.52 -4.15 7.51
N ALA A 13 1.41 -4.88 7.41
CA ALA A 13 1.08 -5.62 6.20
C ALA A 13 0.84 -4.69 5.01
N GLU A 14 0.13 -3.58 5.24
CA GLU A 14 -0.13 -2.59 4.22
C GLU A 14 1.11 -1.79 3.87
N GLN A 15 1.98 -1.54 4.85
CA GLN A 15 3.26 -0.87 4.59
C GLN A 15 4.09 -1.65 3.57
N GLU A 16 4.21 -2.96 3.78
CA GLU A 16 5.00 -3.80 2.90
C GLU A 16 4.42 -3.83 1.50
N LEU A 17 3.11 -4.04 1.39
CA LEU A 17 2.43 -4.10 0.11
C LEU A 17 2.56 -2.78 -0.66
N PHE A 18 2.33 -1.67 0.03
CA PHE A 18 2.40 -0.34 -0.56
C PHE A 18 3.81 -0.03 -1.05
N ARG A 19 4.82 -0.34 -0.22
CA ARG A 19 6.21 -0.12 -0.57
C ARG A 19 6.61 -0.90 -1.82
N LYS A 20 6.23 -2.18 -1.88
CA LYS A 20 6.56 -3.02 -3.03
C LYS A 20 5.89 -2.50 -4.30
N ARG A 21 4.67 -2.03 -4.20
CA ARG A 21 3.94 -1.51 -5.36
C ARG A 21 4.53 -0.19 -5.87
N TYR A 22 4.79 0.74 -4.97
CA TYR A 22 5.11 2.11 -5.36
C TYR A 22 6.59 2.45 -5.32
N LEU A 23 7.36 1.82 -4.46
CA LEU A 23 8.79 2.08 -4.37
C LEU A 23 9.63 1.06 -5.13
N GLU A 24 9.19 -0.19 -5.14
CA GLU A 24 9.95 -1.26 -5.81
C GLU A 24 9.41 -1.60 -7.19
N GLY A 25 8.21 -1.14 -7.54
CA GLY A 25 7.68 -1.24 -8.89
C GLY A 25 6.96 -2.54 -9.24
N TYR A 26 6.60 -3.38 -8.24
CA TYR A 26 5.85 -4.59 -8.52
C TYR A 26 4.42 -4.25 -8.95
N THR A 27 3.89 -5.03 -9.89
CA THR A 27 2.49 -4.89 -10.31
C THR A 27 1.57 -5.60 -9.31
N ALA A 28 0.27 -5.26 -9.36
CA ALA A 28 -0.72 -5.95 -8.53
C ALA A 28 -0.74 -7.44 -8.80
N ALA A 29 -0.58 -7.85 -10.07
CA ALA A 29 -0.54 -9.26 -10.43
C ALA A 29 0.67 -9.96 -9.82
N GLU A 30 1.83 -9.31 -9.85
CA GLU A 30 3.04 -9.85 -9.24
C GLU A 30 2.90 -9.98 -7.74
N LEU A 31 2.36 -8.95 -7.09
CA LEU A 31 2.12 -8.97 -5.65
C LEU A 31 1.12 -10.06 -5.27
N GLY A 32 0.10 -10.24 -6.09
CA GLY A 32 -0.87 -11.31 -5.87
C GLY A 32 -0.20 -12.68 -5.85
N ARG A 33 0.71 -12.91 -6.78
CA ARG A 33 1.45 -14.18 -6.82
C ARG A 33 2.38 -14.33 -5.62
N MET A 34 3.02 -13.25 -5.22
CA MET A 34 3.95 -13.27 -4.08
C MET A 34 3.26 -13.57 -2.76
N TYR A 35 2.06 -13.05 -2.58
CA TYR A 35 1.34 -13.19 -1.32
C TYR A 35 0.17 -14.17 -1.38
N GLY A 36 -0.04 -14.83 -2.52
CA GLY A 36 -1.13 -15.77 -2.67
C GLY A 36 -2.50 -15.10 -2.66
N LEU A 37 -2.61 -13.92 -3.23
CA LEU A 37 -3.85 -13.14 -3.27
C LEU A 37 -4.28 -12.89 -4.72
N PRO A 38 -5.60 -12.81 -4.99
CA PRO A 38 -6.06 -12.36 -6.30
C PRO A 38 -5.61 -10.92 -6.55
N PRO A 39 -5.26 -10.56 -7.80
CA PRO A 39 -4.86 -9.18 -8.11
C PRO A 39 -5.88 -8.13 -7.70
N ALA A 40 -7.18 -8.45 -7.81
CA ALA A 40 -8.23 -7.53 -7.39
C ALA A 40 -8.15 -7.24 -5.90
N THR A 41 -7.82 -8.24 -5.08
CA THR A 41 -7.65 -8.06 -3.65
C THR A 41 -6.46 -7.15 -3.35
N VAL A 42 -5.37 -7.33 -4.08
CA VAL A 42 -4.19 -6.47 -3.94
C VAL A 42 -4.58 -5.01 -4.24
N ARG A 43 -5.28 -4.79 -5.35
CA ARG A 43 -5.72 -3.44 -5.71
C ARG A 43 -6.63 -2.82 -4.67
N THR A 44 -7.55 -3.61 -4.12
CA THR A 44 -8.46 -3.13 -3.09
C THR A 44 -7.70 -2.72 -1.82
N ARG A 45 -6.73 -3.53 -1.41
CA ARG A 45 -5.91 -3.22 -0.25
C ARG A 45 -5.08 -1.95 -0.45
N LEU A 46 -4.51 -1.81 -1.64
CA LEU A 46 -3.74 -0.60 -1.98
C LEU A 46 -4.62 0.64 -1.99
N ALA A 47 -5.84 0.52 -2.53
CA ALA A 47 -6.78 1.64 -2.55
C ALA A 47 -7.19 2.05 -1.13
N LYS A 48 -7.40 1.07 -0.26
CA LYS A 48 -7.70 1.34 1.15
C LYS A 48 -6.55 2.06 1.83
N ALA A 49 -5.33 1.61 1.59
CA ALA A 49 -4.15 2.24 2.17
C ALA A 49 -4.01 3.69 1.71
N ARG A 50 -4.22 3.93 0.43
CA ARG A 50 -4.18 5.30 -0.10
C ARG A 50 -5.25 6.19 0.51
N ARG A 51 -6.45 5.65 0.67
CA ARG A 51 -7.56 6.40 1.28
C ARG A 51 -7.25 6.73 2.73
N TYR A 52 -6.69 5.78 3.46
CA TYR A 52 -6.30 5.99 4.84
C TYR A 52 -5.28 7.12 4.96
N LEU A 53 -4.24 7.09 4.13
CA LEU A 53 -3.24 8.15 4.13
C LEU A 53 -3.80 9.50 3.73
N SER A 54 -4.71 9.53 2.75
CA SER A 54 -5.39 10.75 2.35
C SER A 54 -6.16 11.38 3.50
N GLN A 55 -6.87 10.56 4.26
CA GLN A 55 -7.64 11.05 5.40
C GLN A 55 -6.74 11.65 6.46
N LEU A 56 -5.61 11.01 6.73
CA LEU A 56 -4.66 11.54 7.70
C LEU A 56 -4.10 12.90 7.28
N LEU A 57 -3.81 13.05 5.99
CA LEU A 57 -3.30 14.30 5.46
C LEU A 57 -4.36 15.40 5.52
N MET A 58 -5.62 15.05 5.35
CA MET A 58 -6.71 16.03 5.36
C MET A 58 -7.07 16.49 6.76
N GLU A 59 -6.72 15.75 7.78
CA GLU A 59 -7.03 16.12 9.15
C GLU A 59 -6.13 17.23 9.68
N GLU A 60 -5.08 17.54 8.99
CA GLU A 60 -4.22 18.66 9.33
C GLU A 60 -4.73 19.94 8.69
#